data_50d083e1e13f64638b5152c20cdf9a7e
#
_entry.id   50d083e1e13f64638b5152c20cdf9a7e
#
_cell.length_a   1.000
_cell.length_b   1.000
_cell.length_c   1.000
_cell.angle_alpha   90.00
_cell.angle_beta   90.00
_cell.angle_gamma   90.00
#
_symmetry.space_group_name_H-M   'P 1'
#
loop_
_entity.id
_entity.type
_entity.pdbx_description
1 polymer ?
#
loop_
_entity_poly.entity_id
_entity_poly.type
_entity_poly.pdbx_seq_one_letter_code
_entity_poly.pdbx_strand_id
1 'polypeptide(L)'
;MPQADHRLLLRAMFDAAVASAQPARCLAPHLPAPPRGRTIVIGAGKASAAMAQALEAHWPGPLEGLVITRYGYAVPCERVEIVEAAHPVPDAAGLHATARMRRLVSGLTEDDLVIALISGGGSSLLVAPGEGLTLADKQAVNAALLQCGATIAEMNCVRRHLSAVKGGRLAAACHPARVVTLLISDVPGDHPIDIASGPTVADPTTRDDALAVLARYRVAVPPGVLAHLRSDAAESIKPGDARLRASTVRLITAPQIALEAAAQVARAAGYTPHILGDSLEGEARDLGLVMAGMARQVARRGQPFAAPCVLLSGGETTVTLRGNGRGGRNVEFLLSLAVALDGLPGVHAIAGDTDGVDGVEEIAGACIAPDTIARARALGLHPRACLDNNDGHGFFQALGDAVITGPTLTNVNDFRAIVIDGHANGG
;
A
#
# COMPACT_ATOMS: atom_id res chain seq x y z
N MET A 1 19.84 -11.91 31.23
CA MET A 1 20.08 -11.61 29.83
C MET A 1 20.45 -10.14 29.71
N PRO A 2 21.40 -9.71 28.88
CA PRO A 2 21.60 -8.28 28.65
C PRO A 2 20.28 -7.72 28.13
N GLN A 3 19.91 -6.55 28.66
CA GLN A 3 18.69 -5.83 28.25
C GLN A 3 18.80 -5.66 26.73
N ALA A 4 17.91 -6.33 25.98
CA ALA A 4 17.88 -6.20 24.53
C ALA A 4 17.66 -4.72 24.22
N ASP A 5 18.44 -4.18 23.29
CA ASP A 5 18.18 -2.83 22.77
C ASP A 5 16.87 -2.91 21.98
N HIS A 6 15.77 -2.55 22.64
CA HIS A 6 14.42 -2.60 22.06
C HIS A 6 14.31 -1.79 20.79
N ARG A 7 15.08 -0.69 20.68
CA ARG A 7 15.08 0.12 19.45
C ARG A 7 15.69 -0.65 18.28
N LEU A 8 16.78 -1.39 18.53
CA LEU A 8 17.37 -2.26 17.50
C LEU A 8 16.43 -3.42 17.13
N LEU A 9 15.76 -4.03 18.10
CA LEU A 9 14.79 -5.10 17.84
C LEU A 9 13.60 -4.61 17.01
N LEU A 10 13.00 -3.47 17.41
CA LEU A 10 11.88 -2.85 16.68
C LEU A 10 12.29 -2.51 15.24
N ARG A 11 13.48 -1.93 15.07
CA ARG A 11 14.01 -1.62 13.76
C ARG A 11 14.27 -2.89 12.94
N ALA A 12 14.84 -3.93 13.51
CA ALA A 12 15.09 -5.20 12.82
C ALA A 12 13.79 -5.87 12.36
N MET A 13 12.70 -5.78 13.14
CA MET A 13 11.38 -6.28 12.73
C MET A 13 10.82 -5.48 11.54
N PHE A 14 10.92 -4.15 11.58
CA PHE A 14 10.50 -3.29 10.46
C PHE A 14 11.33 -3.57 9.21
N ASP A 15 12.65 -3.64 9.33
CA ASP A 15 13.54 -3.93 8.21
C ASP A 15 13.29 -5.33 7.61
N ALA A 16 12.96 -6.33 8.43
CA ALA A 16 12.58 -7.67 7.97
C ALA A 16 11.25 -7.66 7.21
N ALA A 17 10.26 -6.88 7.69
CA ALA A 17 9.00 -6.70 7.01
C ALA A 17 9.20 -6.08 5.62
N VAL A 18 9.95 -4.97 5.52
CA VAL A 18 10.29 -4.32 4.25
C VAL A 18 11.08 -5.26 3.34
N ALA A 19 12.09 -5.96 3.89
CA ALA A 19 12.95 -6.87 3.13
C ALA A 19 12.18 -8.06 2.52
N SER A 20 11.14 -8.56 3.20
CA SER A 20 10.31 -9.65 2.69
C SER A 20 9.50 -9.25 1.46
N ALA A 21 9.23 -7.97 1.31
CA ALA A 21 8.46 -7.41 0.21
C ALA A 21 9.33 -6.83 -0.92
N GLN A 22 10.66 -6.93 -0.82
CA GLN A 22 11.55 -6.45 -1.87
C GLN A 22 11.42 -7.31 -3.13
N PRO A 23 11.12 -6.72 -4.31
CA PRO A 23 10.98 -7.46 -5.56
C PRO A 23 12.17 -8.36 -5.89
N ALA A 24 13.39 -7.90 -5.60
CA ALA A 24 14.60 -8.69 -5.81
C ALA A 24 14.63 -10.02 -5.02
N ARG A 25 13.83 -10.14 -3.95
CA ARG A 25 13.75 -11.35 -3.12
C ARG A 25 12.55 -12.21 -3.43
N CYS A 26 11.40 -11.58 -3.73
CA CYS A 26 10.13 -12.31 -3.83
C CYS A 26 9.67 -12.60 -5.27
N LEU A 27 10.22 -11.91 -6.30
CA LEU A 27 9.65 -12.01 -7.65
C LEU A 27 10.09 -13.28 -8.41
N ALA A 28 11.35 -13.69 -8.33
CA ALA A 28 11.92 -14.75 -9.17
C ALA A 28 11.15 -16.09 -9.15
N PRO A 29 10.67 -16.60 -7.98
CA PRO A 29 9.92 -17.88 -7.92
C PRO A 29 8.59 -17.83 -8.68
N HIS A 30 8.08 -16.66 -8.99
CA HIS A 30 6.78 -16.46 -9.61
C HIS A 30 6.87 -16.18 -11.12
N LEU A 31 8.07 -16.18 -11.70
CA LEU A 31 8.23 -15.96 -13.13
C LEU A 31 7.64 -17.12 -13.95
N PRO A 32 6.94 -16.80 -15.06
CA PRO A 32 6.47 -17.82 -15.99
C PRO A 32 7.60 -18.35 -16.87
N ALA A 33 7.37 -19.49 -17.54
CA ALA A 33 8.25 -19.94 -18.60
C ALA A 33 8.22 -18.95 -19.79
N PRO A 34 9.38 -18.73 -20.46
CA PRO A 34 9.45 -17.89 -21.65
C PRO A 34 8.48 -18.33 -22.75
N PRO A 35 7.94 -17.41 -23.55
CA PRO A 35 7.07 -17.69 -24.67
C PRO A 35 7.88 -18.16 -25.90
N ARG A 36 7.17 -18.56 -26.94
CA ARG A 36 7.77 -18.75 -28.28
C ARG A 36 7.92 -17.42 -29.02
N GLY A 37 7.03 -16.47 -28.76
CA GLY A 37 7.01 -15.14 -29.33
C GLY A 37 7.73 -14.11 -28.46
N ARG A 38 7.19 -12.90 -28.44
CA ARG A 38 7.74 -11.76 -27.69
C ARG A 38 7.37 -11.84 -26.21
N THR A 39 8.25 -11.28 -25.36
CA THR A 39 7.92 -10.98 -23.97
C THR A 39 7.73 -9.48 -23.81
N ILE A 40 6.52 -9.07 -23.47
CA ILE A 40 6.15 -7.67 -23.24
C ILE A 40 5.94 -7.47 -21.73
N VAL A 41 6.59 -6.46 -21.16
CA VAL A 41 6.44 -6.07 -19.76
C VAL A 41 5.64 -4.79 -19.66
N ILE A 42 4.56 -4.84 -18.88
CA ILE A 42 3.76 -3.67 -18.54
C ILE A 42 3.61 -3.58 -17.03
N GLY A 43 3.32 -2.41 -16.51
CA GLY A 43 3.11 -2.31 -15.07
C GLY A 43 2.82 -0.90 -14.58
N ALA A 44 2.25 -0.83 -13.37
CA ALA A 44 2.04 0.43 -12.68
C ALA A 44 1.96 0.23 -11.17
N GLY A 45 2.64 1.09 -10.42
CA GLY A 45 2.63 1.10 -8.97
C GLY A 45 3.94 1.56 -8.35
N LYS A 46 3.96 1.82 -7.06
CA LYS A 46 5.14 2.29 -6.31
C LYS A 46 6.31 1.30 -6.36
N ALA A 47 6.04 -0.01 -6.35
CA ALA A 47 7.04 -1.06 -6.43
C ALA A 47 7.33 -1.52 -7.88
N SER A 48 6.53 -1.11 -8.86
CA SER A 48 6.55 -1.71 -10.20
C SER A 48 7.87 -1.48 -10.95
N ALA A 49 8.58 -0.37 -10.71
CA ALA A 49 9.92 -0.14 -11.27
C ALA A 49 10.95 -1.13 -10.71
N ALA A 50 10.98 -1.34 -9.38
CA ALA A 50 11.85 -2.33 -8.75
C ALA A 50 11.47 -3.77 -9.17
N MET A 51 10.17 -4.03 -9.42
CA MET A 51 9.71 -5.31 -10.00
C MET A 51 10.27 -5.51 -11.41
N ALA A 52 10.29 -4.46 -12.24
CA ALA A 52 10.86 -4.52 -13.59
C ALA A 52 12.38 -4.80 -13.53
N GLN A 53 13.10 -4.13 -12.66
CA GLN A 53 14.53 -4.38 -12.45
C GLN A 53 14.81 -5.82 -12.00
N ALA A 54 14.03 -6.32 -11.02
CA ALA A 54 14.13 -7.70 -10.56
C ALA A 54 13.79 -8.71 -11.66
N LEU A 55 12.79 -8.40 -12.50
CA LEU A 55 12.44 -9.22 -13.65
C LEU A 55 13.60 -9.28 -14.64
N GLU A 56 14.20 -8.17 -15.02
CA GLU A 56 15.32 -8.11 -15.94
C GLU A 56 16.52 -8.95 -15.47
N ALA A 57 16.79 -8.93 -14.18
CA ALA A 57 17.89 -9.69 -13.57
C ALA A 57 17.71 -11.23 -13.68
N HIS A 58 16.47 -11.71 -13.78
CA HIS A 58 16.14 -13.13 -13.77
C HIS A 58 15.55 -13.66 -15.07
N TRP A 59 15.22 -12.78 -16.02
CA TRP A 59 14.60 -13.19 -17.28
C TRP A 59 15.63 -13.65 -18.31
N PRO A 60 15.54 -14.91 -18.79
CA PRO A 60 16.60 -15.50 -19.60
C PRO A 60 16.60 -15.08 -21.06
N GLY A 61 15.56 -14.40 -21.54
CA GLY A 61 15.37 -14.06 -22.96
C GLY A 61 15.21 -12.58 -23.20
N PRO A 62 15.01 -12.18 -24.48
CA PRO A 62 14.68 -10.80 -24.81
C PRO A 62 13.33 -10.40 -24.19
N LEU A 63 13.22 -9.17 -23.81
CA LEU A 63 11.99 -8.53 -23.39
C LEU A 63 12.03 -7.05 -23.76
N GLU A 64 10.87 -6.44 -23.87
CA GLU A 64 10.68 -5.00 -23.98
C GLU A 64 9.47 -4.60 -23.14
N GLY A 65 9.38 -3.37 -22.70
CA GLY A 65 8.25 -2.97 -21.88
C GLY A 65 8.23 -1.51 -21.47
N LEU A 66 7.15 -1.15 -20.78
CA LEU A 66 6.96 0.14 -20.15
C LEU A 66 6.24 -0.04 -18.81
N VAL A 67 6.83 0.53 -17.76
CA VAL A 67 6.28 0.53 -16.41
C VAL A 67 6.15 1.97 -15.91
N ILE A 68 5.02 2.26 -15.24
CA ILE A 68 4.73 3.58 -14.67
C ILE A 68 4.90 3.52 -13.16
N THR A 69 5.74 4.40 -12.61
CA THR A 69 5.93 4.52 -11.17
C THR A 69 5.71 5.96 -10.68
N ARG A 70 5.71 6.16 -9.37
CA ARG A 70 5.64 7.49 -8.75
C ARG A 70 6.94 8.25 -8.96
N TYR A 71 6.88 9.58 -9.05
CA TYR A 71 8.07 10.45 -9.02
C TYR A 71 8.99 10.11 -7.84
N GLY A 72 10.29 9.98 -8.12
CA GLY A 72 11.33 9.59 -7.16
C GLY A 72 11.42 8.10 -6.87
N TYR A 73 10.66 7.24 -7.58
CA TYR A 73 10.68 5.77 -7.41
C TYR A 73 11.23 5.03 -8.64
N ALA A 74 11.77 5.76 -9.61
CA ALA A 74 12.43 5.15 -10.75
C ALA A 74 13.71 4.42 -10.32
N VAL A 75 13.96 3.28 -10.95
CA VAL A 75 15.22 2.54 -10.84
C VAL A 75 15.75 2.27 -12.25
N PRO A 76 17.07 2.15 -12.41
CA PRO A 76 17.68 1.84 -13.72
C PRO A 76 17.21 0.46 -14.21
N CYS A 77 16.70 0.43 -15.44
CA CYS A 77 16.38 -0.77 -16.20
C CYS A 77 17.02 -0.65 -17.60
N GLU A 78 17.43 -1.76 -18.19
CA GLU A 78 18.12 -1.77 -19.50
C GLU A 78 17.13 -1.98 -20.66
N ARG A 79 16.04 -2.72 -20.42
CA ARG A 79 15.11 -3.21 -21.44
C ARG A 79 13.68 -2.73 -21.23
N VAL A 80 13.31 -2.40 -20.01
CA VAL A 80 12.00 -1.85 -19.66
C VAL A 80 12.13 -0.35 -19.43
N GLU A 81 11.35 0.42 -20.14
CA GLU A 81 11.28 1.86 -19.93
C GLU A 81 10.52 2.15 -18.62
N ILE A 82 11.11 2.93 -17.75
CA ILE A 82 10.46 3.41 -16.52
C ILE A 82 10.00 4.85 -16.74
N VAL A 83 8.70 5.08 -16.58
CA VAL A 83 8.08 6.40 -16.66
C VAL A 83 7.57 6.81 -15.29
N GLU A 84 7.93 8.00 -14.85
CA GLU A 84 7.44 8.57 -13.60
C GLU A 84 6.19 9.41 -13.84
N ALA A 85 5.23 9.33 -12.88
CA ALA A 85 3.98 10.07 -12.91
C ALA A 85 3.51 10.44 -11.51
N ALA A 86 2.52 11.33 -11.41
CA ALA A 86 2.01 11.80 -10.14
C ALA A 86 1.13 10.77 -9.41
N HIS A 87 1.28 10.75 -8.11
CA HIS A 87 0.48 9.98 -7.16
C HIS A 87 0.27 10.82 -5.88
N PRO A 88 -0.92 10.91 -5.26
CA PRO A 88 -2.13 10.13 -5.55
C PRO A 88 -3.06 10.73 -6.62
N VAL A 89 -2.81 11.93 -7.08
CA VAL A 89 -3.62 12.58 -8.13
C VAL A 89 -2.97 12.34 -9.48
N PRO A 90 -3.68 11.71 -10.45
CA PRO A 90 -3.11 11.41 -11.75
C PRO A 90 -2.80 12.67 -12.57
N ASP A 91 -1.76 12.61 -13.40
CA ASP A 91 -1.30 13.70 -14.25
C ASP A 91 -1.22 13.31 -15.75
N ALA A 92 -0.76 14.26 -16.56
CA ALA A 92 -0.58 14.05 -17.99
C ALA A 92 0.51 13.02 -18.34
N ALA A 93 1.56 12.90 -17.49
CA ALA A 93 2.62 11.91 -17.70
C ALA A 93 2.06 10.49 -17.61
N GLY A 94 1.27 10.18 -16.57
CA GLY A 94 0.57 8.91 -16.42
C GLY A 94 -0.39 8.62 -17.58
N LEU A 95 -1.13 9.64 -18.04
CA LEU A 95 -2.04 9.51 -19.19
C LEU A 95 -1.28 9.13 -20.48
N HIS A 96 -0.19 9.83 -20.78
CA HIS A 96 0.62 9.57 -21.96
C HIS A 96 1.32 8.21 -21.91
N ALA A 97 1.88 7.85 -20.76
CA ALA A 97 2.53 6.56 -20.56
C ALA A 97 1.52 5.40 -20.70
N THR A 98 0.31 5.54 -20.13
CA THR A 98 -0.76 4.53 -20.31
C THR A 98 -1.19 4.39 -21.75
N ALA A 99 -1.28 5.47 -22.51
CA ALA A 99 -1.59 5.42 -23.94
C ALA A 99 -0.50 4.69 -24.73
N ARG A 100 0.78 4.87 -24.37
CA ARG A 100 1.92 4.14 -24.97
C ARG A 100 1.88 2.66 -24.60
N MET A 101 1.60 2.34 -23.34
CA MET A 101 1.44 0.96 -22.86
C MET A 101 0.34 0.22 -23.63
N ARG A 102 -0.81 0.86 -23.87
CA ARG A 102 -1.88 0.28 -24.70
C ARG A 102 -1.46 0.00 -26.14
N ARG A 103 -0.63 0.85 -26.75
CA ARG A 103 -0.06 0.59 -28.08
C ARG A 103 0.92 -0.59 -28.07
N LEU A 104 1.73 -0.68 -27.02
CA LEU A 104 2.71 -1.76 -26.85
C LEU A 104 2.05 -3.16 -26.82
N VAL A 105 0.87 -3.27 -26.24
CA VAL A 105 0.12 -4.52 -26.16
C VAL A 105 -0.86 -4.74 -27.33
N SER A 106 -0.81 -3.92 -28.38
CA SER A 106 -1.64 -4.11 -29.57
C SER A 106 -0.99 -5.07 -30.58
N GLY A 107 -1.81 -5.89 -31.27
CA GLY A 107 -1.33 -6.79 -32.31
C GLY A 107 -0.46 -7.95 -31.79
N LEU A 108 -0.67 -8.38 -30.57
CA LEU A 108 -0.04 -9.55 -29.98
C LEU A 108 -0.66 -10.84 -30.54
N THR A 109 0.08 -11.94 -30.44
CA THR A 109 -0.32 -13.29 -30.88
C THR A 109 -0.42 -14.24 -29.69
N GLU A 110 -0.94 -15.45 -29.92
CA GLU A 110 -1.02 -16.50 -28.89
C GLU A 110 0.36 -17.02 -28.43
N ASP A 111 1.40 -16.81 -29.24
CA ASP A 111 2.78 -17.14 -28.90
C ASP A 111 3.46 -16.09 -28.01
N ASP A 112 2.87 -14.91 -27.88
CA ASP A 112 3.41 -13.81 -27.07
C ASP A 112 3.03 -13.94 -25.57
N LEU A 113 3.85 -13.37 -24.71
CA LEU A 113 3.63 -13.29 -23.28
C LEU A 113 3.64 -11.82 -22.83
N VAL A 114 2.63 -11.45 -22.07
CA VAL A 114 2.62 -10.19 -21.31
C VAL A 114 2.83 -10.49 -19.83
N ILE A 115 3.84 -9.85 -19.24
CA ILE A 115 4.07 -9.87 -17.79
C ILE A 115 3.62 -8.51 -17.23
N ALA A 116 2.57 -8.51 -16.42
CA ALA A 116 2.03 -7.30 -15.81
C ALA A 116 2.54 -7.18 -14.36
N LEU A 117 3.32 -6.14 -14.08
CA LEU A 117 3.93 -5.85 -12.79
C LEU A 117 3.10 -4.78 -12.06
N ILE A 118 2.21 -5.20 -11.17
CA ILE A 118 1.21 -4.33 -10.54
C ILE A 118 1.46 -4.25 -9.04
N SER A 119 1.41 -3.04 -8.50
CA SER A 119 1.55 -2.79 -7.07
C SER A 119 0.71 -1.60 -6.61
N GLY A 120 0.76 -1.29 -5.33
CA GLY A 120 0.08 -0.17 -4.72
C GLY A 120 0.33 1.17 -5.40
N GLY A 121 -0.66 2.05 -5.35
CA GLY A 121 -0.63 3.33 -6.05
C GLY A 121 -0.93 3.25 -7.55
N GLY A 122 -0.95 2.05 -8.15
CA GLY A 122 -1.20 1.84 -9.57
C GLY A 122 -2.52 2.42 -10.08
N SER A 123 -3.50 2.63 -9.21
CA SER A 123 -4.81 3.18 -9.59
C SER A 123 -4.73 4.61 -10.14
N SER A 124 -3.84 5.46 -9.60
CA SER A 124 -3.61 6.82 -10.10
C SER A 124 -2.57 6.88 -11.21
N LEU A 125 -1.55 6.02 -11.16
CA LEU A 125 -0.46 5.98 -12.13
C LEU A 125 -0.93 5.44 -13.49
N LEU A 126 -1.75 4.38 -13.49
CA LEU A 126 -2.32 3.78 -14.69
C LEU A 126 -3.66 4.45 -15.02
N VAL A 127 -3.61 5.54 -15.76
CA VAL A 127 -4.78 6.37 -16.05
C VAL A 127 -5.08 6.42 -17.57
N ALA A 128 -6.29 6.00 -17.92
CA ALA A 128 -6.90 6.24 -19.23
C ALA A 128 -8.40 6.47 -19.00
N PRO A 129 -8.91 7.66 -19.27
CA PRO A 129 -10.34 7.93 -19.22
C PRO A 129 -11.12 7.03 -20.19
N GLY A 130 -12.35 6.68 -19.82
CA GLY A 130 -13.29 6.04 -20.72
C GLY A 130 -13.63 6.93 -21.91
N GLU A 131 -14.29 6.35 -22.89
CA GLU A 131 -14.65 7.07 -24.14
C GLU A 131 -15.47 8.33 -23.82
N GLY A 132 -15.07 9.44 -24.43
CA GLY A 132 -15.72 10.74 -24.24
C GLY A 132 -15.41 11.45 -22.92
N LEU A 133 -14.58 10.84 -22.05
CA LEU A 133 -14.15 11.43 -20.78
C LEU A 133 -12.76 12.05 -20.87
N THR A 134 -12.52 13.07 -20.05
CA THR A 134 -11.23 13.72 -19.89
C THR A 134 -10.53 13.28 -18.59
N LEU A 135 -9.25 13.61 -18.46
CA LEU A 135 -8.54 13.44 -17.18
C LEU A 135 -9.16 14.29 -16.08
N ALA A 136 -9.60 15.51 -16.40
CA ALA A 136 -10.26 16.40 -15.44
C ALA A 136 -11.57 15.81 -14.91
N ASP A 137 -12.37 15.15 -15.74
CA ASP A 137 -13.59 14.45 -15.29
C ASP A 137 -13.25 13.36 -14.26
N LYS A 138 -12.22 12.57 -14.52
CA LYS A 138 -11.78 11.52 -13.57
C LYS A 138 -11.26 12.09 -12.27
N GLN A 139 -10.49 13.18 -12.32
CA GLN A 139 -9.99 13.87 -11.13
C GLN A 139 -11.16 14.43 -10.29
N ALA A 140 -12.13 15.07 -10.93
CA ALA A 140 -13.31 15.63 -10.26
C ALA A 140 -14.14 14.53 -9.57
N VAL A 141 -14.42 13.41 -10.27
CA VAL A 141 -15.14 12.27 -9.68
C VAL A 141 -14.37 11.67 -8.52
N ASN A 142 -13.05 11.49 -8.66
CA ASN A 142 -12.21 10.92 -7.60
C ASN A 142 -12.22 11.80 -6.34
N ALA A 143 -12.09 13.12 -6.50
CA ALA A 143 -12.16 14.07 -5.39
C ALA A 143 -13.53 14.02 -4.68
N ALA A 144 -14.63 13.97 -5.44
CA ALA A 144 -15.97 13.87 -4.88
C ALA A 144 -16.21 12.54 -4.14
N LEU A 145 -15.70 11.43 -4.66
CA LEU A 145 -15.80 10.12 -4.01
C LEU A 145 -15.01 10.07 -2.69
N LEU A 146 -13.83 10.68 -2.62
CA LEU A 146 -13.05 10.76 -1.39
C LEU A 146 -13.75 11.57 -0.28
N GLN A 147 -14.58 12.55 -0.67
CA GLN A 147 -15.30 13.41 0.28
C GLN A 147 -16.63 12.85 0.74
N CYS A 148 -17.22 11.90 0.02
CA CYS A 148 -18.58 11.45 0.29
C CYS A 148 -18.68 10.31 1.32
N GLY A 149 -17.57 9.72 1.77
CA GLY A 149 -17.55 8.61 2.72
C GLY A 149 -17.89 7.24 2.10
N ALA A 150 -17.78 7.11 0.77
CA ALA A 150 -17.90 5.82 0.10
C ALA A 150 -16.74 4.89 0.50
N THR A 151 -17.00 3.60 0.61
CA THR A 151 -15.95 2.60 0.85
C THR A 151 -15.00 2.50 -0.33
N ILE A 152 -13.78 1.98 -0.11
CA ILE A 152 -12.79 1.80 -1.19
C ILE A 152 -13.33 0.90 -2.30
N ALA A 153 -14.09 -0.14 -1.96
CA ALA A 153 -14.72 -1.03 -2.93
C ALA A 153 -15.74 -0.30 -3.83
N GLU A 154 -16.58 0.57 -3.24
CA GLU A 154 -17.54 1.40 -3.97
C GLU A 154 -16.83 2.44 -4.85
N MET A 155 -15.81 3.11 -4.32
CA MET A 155 -14.98 4.03 -5.11
C MET A 155 -14.32 3.32 -6.28
N ASN A 156 -13.77 2.12 -6.07
CA ASN A 156 -13.14 1.32 -7.12
C ASN A 156 -14.15 0.84 -8.16
N CYS A 157 -15.39 0.50 -7.77
CA CYS A 157 -16.46 0.20 -8.71
C CYS A 157 -16.65 1.37 -9.70
N VAL A 158 -16.84 2.60 -9.22
CA VAL A 158 -16.97 3.78 -10.08
C VAL A 158 -15.72 4.01 -10.93
N ARG A 159 -14.53 3.92 -10.33
CA ARG A 159 -13.23 4.14 -11.02
C ARG A 159 -13.01 3.17 -12.17
N ARG A 160 -13.42 1.89 -12.03
CA ARG A 160 -13.32 0.87 -13.07
C ARG A 160 -14.19 1.22 -14.26
N HIS A 161 -15.43 1.63 -14.02
CA HIS A 161 -16.40 1.95 -15.08
C HIS A 161 -16.15 3.31 -15.78
N LEU A 162 -15.23 4.13 -15.24
CA LEU A 162 -14.77 5.37 -15.89
C LEU A 162 -13.40 5.23 -16.57
N SER A 163 -12.92 4.00 -16.81
CA SER A 163 -11.55 3.76 -17.26
C SER A 163 -11.49 2.86 -18.48
N ALA A 164 -10.60 3.18 -19.40
CA ALA A 164 -10.31 2.35 -20.59
C ALA A 164 -9.26 1.26 -20.33
N VAL A 165 -8.73 1.11 -19.07
CA VAL A 165 -7.67 0.13 -18.74
C VAL A 165 -7.94 -0.67 -17.46
N LYS A 166 -8.85 -0.22 -16.58
CA LYS A 166 -9.19 -0.90 -15.33
C LYS A 166 -10.28 -1.95 -15.56
N GLY A 167 -10.58 -2.76 -14.51
CA GLY A 167 -11.62 -3.78 -14.57
C GLY A 167 -11.39 -4.77 -15.72
N GLY A 168 -10.20 -5.35 -15.81
CA GLY A 168 -9.83 -6.36 -16.80
C GLY A 168 -9.50 -5.86 -18.20
N ARG A 169 -9.75 -4.58 -18.50
CA ARG A 169 -9.63 -4.05 -19.85
C ARG A 169 -8.19 -4.09 -20.39
N LEU A 170 -7.18 -3.90 -19.54
CA LEU A 170 -5.78 -3.97 -19.97
C LEU A 170 -5.40 -5.39 -20.39
N ALA A 171 -5.79 -6.42 -19.63
CA ALA A 171 -5.55 -7.80 -20.01
C ALA A 171 -6.36 -8.19 -21.25
N ALA A 172 -7.61 -7.74 -21.35
CA ALA A 172 -8.42 -7.98 -22.57
C ALA A 172 -7.80 -7.35 -23.81
N ALA A 173 -7.10 -6.22 -23.69
CA ALA A 173 -6.37 -5.58 -24.79
C ALA A 173 -5.11 -6.38 -25.21
N CYS A 174 -4.60 -7.25 -24.36
CA CYS A 174 -3.46 -8.13 -24.68
C CYS A 174 -3.88 -9.39 -25.45
N HIS A 175 -5.19 -9.68 -25.53
CA HIS A 175 -5.68 -10.88 -26.22
C HIS A 175 -5.22 -10.90 -27.70
N PRO A 176 -4.73 -12.07 -28.25
CA PRO A 176 -4.79 -13.42 -27.66
C PRO A 176 -3.54 -13.85 -26.86
N ALA A 177 -2.60 -12.94 -26.59
CA ALA A 177 -1.41 -13.27 -25.82
C ALA A 177 -1.73 -13.79 -24.42
N ARG A 178 -0.83 -14.62 -23.87
CA ARG A 178 -0.89 -15.04 -22.48
C ARG A 178 -0.51 -13.87 -21.56
N VAL A 179 -1.32 -13.61 -20.52
CA VAL A 179 -1.04 -12.56 -19.53
C VAL A 179 -0.72 -13.20 -18.17
N VAL A 180 0.43 -12.86 -17.59
CA VAL A 180 0.80 -13.24 -16.23
C VAL A 180 0.96 -11.96 -15.41
N THR A 181 0.06 -11.77 -14.46
CA THR A 181 0.10 -10.63 -13.56
C THR A 181 0.80 -11.03 -12.27
N LEU A 182 1.84 -10.28 -11.89
CA LEU A 182 2.53 -10.37 -10.62
C LEU A 182 2.10 -9.18 -9.77
N LEU A 183 1.51 -9.47 -8.59
CA LEU A 183 0.95 -8.46 -7.70
C LEU A 183 1.77 -8.33 -6.41
N ILE A 184 2.06 -7.09 -6.01
CA ILE A 184 2.39 -6.73 -4.64
C ILE A 184 1.17 -6.00 -4.07
N SER A 185 0.58 -6.55 -3.00
CA SER A 185 -0.63 -5.98 -2.40
C SER A 185 -0.28 -4.97 -1.32
N ASP A 186 -1.04 -3.88 -1.32
CA ASP A 186 -1.12 -2.88 -0.24
C ASP A 186 -2.56 -2.62 0.16
N VAL A 187 -3.50 -3.50 -0.20
CA VAL A 187 -4.93 -3.32 0.09
C VAL A 187 -5.44 -4.38 1.06
N PRO A 188 -6.34 -4.03 1.99
CA PRO A 188 -6.98 -4.99 2.88
C PRO A 188 -7.64 -6.14 2.13
N GLY A 189 -7.34 -7.38 2.56
CA GLY A 189 -7.92 -8.59 1.97
C GLY A 189 -7.28 -9.06 0.67
N ASP A 190 -6.27 -8.38 0.15
CA ASP A 190 -5.44 -8.79 -1.00
C ASP A 190 -6.22 -9.13 -2.28
N HIS A 191 -7.43 -8.58 -2.43
CA HIS A 191 -8.26 -8.85 -3.59
C HIS A 191 -7.66 -8.24 -4.86
N PRO A 192 -7.29 -9.04 -5.88
CA PRO A 192 -6.62 -8.54 -7.09
C PRO A 192 -7.41 -7.47 -7.85
N ILE A 193 -8.75 -7.46 -7.68
CA ILE A 193 -9.63 -6.47 -8.32
C ILE A 193 -9.46 -5.07 -7.72
N ASP A 194 -9.01 -4.96 -6.48
CA ASP A 194 -8.83 -3.68 -5.79
C ASP A 194 -7.42 -3.12 -5.93
N ILE A 195 -6.41 -3.99 -6.18
CA ILE A 195 -5.04 -3.56 -6.43
C ILE A 195 -4.98 -2.85 -7.80
N ALA A 196 -4.59 -1.59 -7.82
CA ALA A 196 -4.61 -0.70 -9.00
C ALA A 196 -5.99 -0.63 -9.70
N SER A 197 -7.09 -0.97 -9.01
CA SER A 197 -8.45 -1.12 -9.56
C SER A 197 -8.54 -2.20 -10.66
N GLY A 198 -7.81 -3.30 -10.51
CA GLY A 198 -7.95 -4.53 -11.28
C GLY A 198 -7.74 -4.39 -12.79
N PRO A 199 -6.60 -3.87 -13.29
CA PRO A 199 -6.44 -3.69 -14.74
C PRO A 199 -6.39 -5.01 -15.52
N THR A 200 -6.03 -6.10 -14.85
CA THR A 200 -5.80 -7.42 -15.47
C THR A 200 -6.74 -8.51 -14.98
N VAL A 201 -7.73 -8.17 -14.16
CA VAL A 201 -8.70 -9.12 -13.62
C VAL A 201 -10.12 -8.73 -13.96
N ALA A 202 -10.99 -9.73 -14.12
CA ALA A 202 -12.41 -9.51 -14.38
C ALA A 202 -13.09 -8.76 -13.23
N ASP A 203 -14.06 -7.94 -13.57
CA ASP A 203 -14.84 -7.13 -12.63
C ASP A 203 -16.28 -7.66 -12.53
N PRO A 204 -16.70 -8.18 -11.38
CA PRO A 204 -18.06 -8.65 -11.21
C PRO A 204 -19.08 -7.50 -11.10
N THR A 205 -18.65 -6.27 -10.79
CA THR A 205 -19.54 -5.12 -10.68
C THR A 205 -19.96 -4.58 -12.04
N THR A 206 -21.10 -3.89 -12.10
CA THR A 206 -21.68 -3.37 -13.33
C THR A 206 -21.64 -1.83 -13.36
N ARG A 207 -21.84 -1.26 -14.54
CA ARG A 207 -22.06 0.19 -14.69
C ARG A 207 -23.28 0.69 -13.88
N ASP A 208 -24.29 -0.16 -13.70
CA ASP A 208 -25.46 0.17 -12.91
C ASP A 208 -25.11 0.22 -11.40
N ASP A 209 -24.21 -0.65 -10.92
CA ASP A 209 -23.66 -0.56 -9.58
C ASP A 209 -22.90 0.76 -9.39
N ALA A 210 -22.10 1.17 -10.37
CA ALA A 210 -21.41 2.46 -10.32
C ALA A 210 -22.38 3.65 -10.27
N LEU A 211 -23.46 3.61 -11.05
CA LEU A 211 -24.54 4.61 -10.98
C LEU A 211 -25.24 4.60 -9.63
N ALA A 212 -25.51 3.41 -9.06
CA ALA A 212 -26.13 3.25 -7.75
C ALA A 212 -25.25 3.83 -6.62
N VAL A 213 -23.92 3.66 -6.69
CA VAL A 213 -22.97 4.29 -5.75
C VAL A 213 -23.08 5.81 -5.83
N LEU A 214 -22.98 6.38 -7.04
CA LEU A 214 -23.11 7.84 -7.21
C LEU A 214 -24.43 8.39 -6.68
N ALA A 215 -25.54 7.68 -6.92
CA ALA A 215 -26.85 8.07 -6.42
C ALA A 215 -26.97 7.97 -4.89
N ARG A 216 -26.46 6.88 -4.28
CA ARG A 216 -26.47 6.64 -2.83
C ARG A 216 -25.81 7.79 -2.07
N TYR A 217 -24.63 8.18 -2.54
CA TYR A 217 -23.84 9.23 -1.90
C TYR A 217 -24.13 10.63 -2.43
N ARG A 218 -25.10 10.77 -3.36
CA ARG A 218 -25.48 12.05 -3.99
C ARG A 218 -24.27 12.78 -4.58
N VAL A 219 -23.36 12.01 -5.19
CA VAL A 219 -22.15 12.57 -5.79
C VAL A 219 -22.50 13.35 -7.04
N ALA A 220 -22.22 14.65 -7.02
CA ALA A 220 -22.36 15.49 -8.21
C ALA A 220 -21.21 15.19 -9.17
N VAL A 221 -21.51 14.80 -10.40
CA VAL A 221 -20.52 14.50 -11.43
C VAL A 221 -20.83 15.26 -12.72
N PRO A 222 -19.81 15.53 -13.57
CA PRO A 222 -20.01 16.16 -14.87
C PRO A 222 -21.05 15.40 -15.73
N PRO A 223 -21.85 16.08 -16.56
CA PRO A 223 -22.86 15.43 -17.42
C PRO A 223 -22.28 14.33 -18.33
N GLY A 224 -21.06 14.52 -18.85
CA GLY A 224 -20.35 13.54 -19.65
C GLY A 224 -20.08 12.22 -18.93
N VAL A 225 -19.83 12.28 -17.61
CA VAL A 225 -19.63 11.09 -16.77
C VAL A 225 -20.91 10.26 -16.69
N LEU A 226 -22.06 10.90 -16.47
CA LEU A 226 -23.35 10.20 -16.45
C LEU A 226 -23.71 9.62 -17.83
N ALA A 227 -23.44 10.37 -18.91
CA ALA A 227 -23.67 9.89 -20.26
C ALA A 227 -22.81 8.65 -20.56
N HIS A 228 -21.52 8.68 -20.17
CA HIS A 228 -20.63 7.54 -20.33
C HIS A 228 -21.11 6.33 -19.52
N LEU A 229 -21.41 6.48 -18.23
CA LEU A 229 -21.88 5.37 -17.36
C LEU A 229 -23.19 4.73 -17.84
N ARG A 230 -24.02 5.46 -18.61
CA ARG A 230 -25.26 4.93 -19.22
C ARG A 230 -24.99 4.20 -20.53
N SER A 231 -23.81 4.28 -21.10
CA SER A 231 -23.43 3.62 -22.35
C SER A 231 -22.83 2.24 -22.11
N ASP A 232 -22.88 1.38 -23.11
CA ASP A 232 -22.22 0.05 -23.05
C ASP A 232 -20.70 0.14 -23.00
N ALA A 233 -20.09 1.26 -23.44
CA ALA A 233 -18.67 1.50 -23.37
C ALA A 233 -18.15 1.59 -21.91
N ALA A 234 -19.00 1.90 -20.95
CA ALA A 234 -18.65 1.92 -19.54
C ALA A 234 -18.50 0.52 -18.94
N GLU A 235 -19.08 -0.53 -19.55
CA GLU A 235 -19.07 -1.85 -18.95
C GLU A 235 -17.68 -2.47 -18.91
N SER A 236 -17.26 -2.94 -17.72
CA SER A 236 -15.97 -3.60 -17.49
C SER A 236 -15.95 -5.04 -18.03
N ILE A 237 -14.79 -5.68 -18.03
CA ILE A 237 -14.65 -7.09 -18.46
C ILE A 237 -15.18 -8.01 -17.38
N LYS A 238 -16.16 -8.84 -17.71
CA LYS A 238 -16.87 -9.71 -16.76
C LYS A 238 -16.16 -11.05 -16.53
N PRO A 239 -16.41 -11.70 -15.38
CA PRO A 239 -16.01 -13.08 -15.16
C PRO A 239 -16.51 -14.00 -16.28
N GLY A 240 -15.60 -14.85 -16.80
CA GLY A 240 -15.92 -15.75 -17.90
C GLY A 240 -15.68 -15.17 -19.32
N ASP A 241 -15.26 -13.92 -19.45
CA ASP A 241 -14.89 -13.33 -20.75
C ASP A 241 -13.74 -14.13 -21.38
N ALA A 242 -13.93 -14.53 -22.64
CA ALA A 242 -12.98 -15.35 -23.38
C ALA A 242 -11.60 -14.70 -23.55
N ARG A 243 -11.53 -13.37 -23.57
CA ARG A 243 -10.29 -12.61 -23.70
C ARG A 243 -9.38 -12.75 -22.48
N LEU A 244 -9.91 -13.12 -21.32
CA LEU A 244 -9.12 -13.34 -20.08
C LEU A 244 -8.77 -14.81 -19.84
N ARG A 245 -9.16 -15.72 -20.73
CA ARG A 245 -8.95 -17.18 -20.51
C ARG A 245 -7.48 -17.57 -20.35
N ALA A 246 -6.57 -16.86 -21.02
CA ALA A 246 -5.12 -17.08 -20.95
C ALA A 246 -4.44 -16.17 -19.90
N SER A 247 -5.21 -15.50 -19.05
CA SER A 247 -4.69 -14.61 -18.00
C SER A 247 -4.60 -15.35 -16.67
N THR A 248 -3.47 -15.14 -15.95
CA THR A 248 -3.25 -15.67 -14.60
C THR A 248 -2.75 -14.56 -13.69
N VAL A 249 -3.09 -14.64 -12.41
CA VAL A 249 -2.68 -13.67 -11.39
C VAL A 249 -1.93 -14.39 -10.29
N ARG A 250 -0.81 -13.83 -9.85
CA ARG A 250 0.04 -14.32 -8.76
C ARG A 250 0.29 -13.20 -7.78
N LEU A 251 -0.19 -13.35 -6.56
CA LEU A 251 0.21 -12.50 -5.44
C LEU A 251 1.61 -12.93 -5.01
N ILE A 252 2.60 -12.05 -5.14
CA ILE A 252 3.99 -12.38 -4.84
C ILE A 252 4.40 -11.95 -3.44
N THR A 253 3.76 -10.92 -2.90
CA THR A 253 3.87 -10.52 -1.49
C THR A 253 2.67 -9.67 -1.08
N ALA A 254 2.44 -9.60 0.25
CA ALA A 254 1.30 -8.94 0.88
C ALA A 254 1.66 -8.51 2.31
N PRO A 255 0.86 -7.65 2.98
CA PRO A 255 1.10 -7.23 4.34
C PRO A 255 1.26 -8.38 5.35
N GLN A 256 0.47 -9.46 5.22
CA GLN A 256 0.57 -10.63 6.09
C GLN A 256 1.97 -11.27 6.04
N ILE A 257 2.57 -11.40 4.85
CA ILE A 257 3.92 -11.97 4.67
C ILE A 257 4.97 -11.11 5.37
N ALA A 258 4.82 -9.79 5.32
CA ALA A 258 5.70 -8.85 6.01
C ALA A 258 5.59 -8.98 7.54
N LEU A 259 4.38 -9.12 8.07
CA LEU A 259 4.15 -9.36 9.51
C LEU A 259 4.73 -10.71 9.96
N GLU A 260 4.63 -11.75 9.14
CA GLU A 260 5.22 -13.05 9.43
C GLU A 260 6.76 -13.00 9.44
N ALA A 261 7.38 -12.23 8.54
CA ALA A 261 8.83 -12.02 8.55
C ALA A 261 9.29 -11.30 9.83
N ALA A 262 8.58 -10.27 10.27
CA ALA A 262 8.82 -9.60 11.53
C ALA A 262 8.61 -10.52 12.74
N ALA A 263 7.59 -11.38 12.70
CA ALA A 263 7.32 -12.37 13.74
C ALA A 263 8.49 -13.36 13.91
N GLN A 264 9.20 -13.72 12.85
CA GLN A 264 10.40 -14.56 12.96
C GLN A 264 11.53 -13.84 13.73
N VAL A 265 11.73 -12.55 13.46
CA VAL A 265 12.71 -11.73 14.19
C VAL A 265 12.36 -11.67 15.69
N ALA A 266 11.07 -11.44 16.02
CA ALA A 266 10.60 -11.42 17.40
C ALA A 266 10.86 -12.76 18.12
N ARG A 267 10.55 -13.90 17.47
CA ARG A 267 10.81 -15.24 18.02
C ARG A 267 12.29 -15.50 18.28
N ALA A 268 13.14 -15.10 17.33
CA ALA A 268 14.58 -15.24 17.47
C ALA A 268 15.15 -14.42 18.65
N ALA A 269 14.49 -13.31 18.99
CA ALA A 269 14.81 -12.47 20.14
C ALA A 269 14.17 -12.96 21.47
N GLY A 270 13.41 -14.06 21.47
CA GLY A 270 12.80 -14.66 22.67
C GLY A 270 11.42 -14.10 23.02
N TYR A 271 10.77 -13.36 22.12
CA TYR A 271 9.41 -12.86 22.30
C TYR A 271 8.39 -13.75 21.59
N THR A 272 7.20 -13.88 22.18
CA THR A 272 6.07 -14.53 21.51
C THR A 272 5.34 -13.51 20.63
N PRO A 273 5.39 -13.62 19.29
CA PRO A 273 4.67 -12.69 18.42
C PRO A 273 3.20 -13.08 18.29
N HIS A 274 2.33 -12.06 18.30
CA HIS A 274 0.91 -12.16 18.02
C HIS A 274 0.55 -11.20 16.88
N ILE A 275 0.21 -11.75 15.71
CA ILE A 275 -0.29 -10.97 14.59
C ILE A 275 -1.77 -10.71 14.83
N LEU A 276 -2.13 -9.44 15.03
CA LEU A 276 -3.51 -9.01 15.32
C LEU A 276 -4.33 -8.83 14.05
N GLY A 277 -3.68 -8.60 12.93
CA GLY A 277 -4.29 -8.41 11.61
C GLY A 277 -3.40 -7.57 10.71
N ASP A 278 -3.56 -7.76 9.43
CA ASP A 278 -2.85 -7.06 8.35
C ASP A 278 -3.72 -5.97 7.69
N SER A 279 -4.96 -5.80 8.16
CA SER A 279 -6.01 -5.00 7.53
C SER A 279 -6.68 -4.05 8.53
N LEU A 280 -5.93 -3.53 9.53
CA LEU A 280 -6.49 -2.60 10.51
C LEU A 280 -6.67 -1.22 9.87
N GLU A 281 -7.91 -0.77 9.80
CA GLU A 281 -8.34 0.51 9.24
C GLU A 281 -8.96 1.41 10.32
N GLY A 282 -9.26 2.64 9.96
CA GLY A 282 -9.89 3.65 10.82
C GLY A 282 -8.97 4.81 11.17
N GLU A 283 -9.38 5.64 12.13
CA GLU A 283 -8.63 6.83 12.53
C GLU A 283 -7.36 6.44 13.31
N ALA A 284 -6.20 6.90 12.87
CA ALA A 284 -4.89 6.51 13.41
C ALA A 284 -4.78 6.76 14.92
N ARG A 285 -5.25 7.93 15.41
CA ARG A 285 -5.21 8.26 16.85
C ARG A 285 -6.12 7.38 17.69
N ASP A 286 -7.26 6.96 17.16
CA ASP A 286 -8.20 6.10 17.87
C ASP A 286 -7.65 4.68 17.97
N LEU A 287 -7.05 4.17 16.87
CA LEU A 287 -6.33 2.90 16.92
C LEU A 287 -5.18 2.93 17.93
N GLY A 288 -4.40 4.04 17.99
CA GLY A 288 -3.35 4.23 18.98
C GLY A 288 -3.86 4.12 20.42
N LEU A 289 -5.01 4.73 20.71
CA LEU A 289 -5.67 4.66 22.02
C LEU A 289 -6.13 3.23 22.36
N VAL A 290 -6.75 2.53 21.41
CA VAL A 290 -7.20 1.14 21.58
C VAL A 290 -6.01 0.22 21.85
N MET A 291 -4.94 0.35 21.04
CA MET A 291 -3.73 -0.46 21.20
C MET A 291 -2.99 -0.18 22.52
N ALA A 292 -3.04 1.05 23.03
CA ALA A 292 -2.54 1.38 24.37
C ALA A 292 -3.31 0.62 25.46
N GLY A 293 -4.63 0.52 25.32
CA GLY A 293 -5.47 -0.28 26.23
C GLY A 293 -5.09 -1.75 26.23
N MET A 294 -4.90 -2.34 25.04
CA MET A 294 -4.46 -3.72 24.88
C MET A 294 -3.06 -3.95 25.49
N ALA A 295 -2.08 -3.10 25.14
CA ALA A 295 -0.72 -3.21 25.68
C ALA A 295 -0.70 -3.12 27.20
N ARG A 296 -1.51 -2.23 27.79
CA ARG A 296 -1.65 -2.09 29.24
C ARG A 296 -2.25 -3.34 29.90
N GLN A 297 -3.26 -3.95 29.26
CA GLN A 297 -3.89 -5.18 29.76
C GLN A 297 -2.90 -6.35 29.72
N VAL A 298 -2.14 -6.48 28.62
CA VAL A 298 -1.07 -7.48 28.52
C VAL A 298 -0.01 -7.25 29.57
N ALA A 299 0.56 -6.04 29.66
CA ALA A 299 1.62 -5.70 30.60
C ALA A 299 1.22 -5.91 32.08
N ARG A 300 -0.02 -5.60 32.46
CA ARG A 300 -0.46 -5.66 33.86
C ARG A 300 -1.10 -6.97 34.27
N ARG A 301 -1.72 -7.68 33.33
CA ARG A 301 -2.57 -8.84 33.63
C ARG A 301 -2.15 -10.12 32.89
N GLY A 302 -1.24 -10.03 31.92
CA GLY A 302 -0.90 -11.15 31.05
C GLY A 302 -2.07 -11.66 30.21
N GLN A 303 -2.99 -10.76 29.82
CA GLN A 303 -4.22 -11.08 29.09
C GLN A 303 -4.43 -10.07 27.95
N PRO A 304 -4.93 -10.53 26.78
CA PRO A 304 -5.21 -11.91 26.39
C PRO A 304 -3.94 -12.70 26.08
N PHE A 305 -2.76 -12.07 26.08
CA PHE A 305 -1.47 -12.68 25.76
C PHE A 305 -0.52 -12.58 26.97
N ALA A 306 0.33 -13.59 27.16
CA ALA A 306 1.37 -13.56 28.18
C ALA A 306 2.60 -12.82 27.68
N ALA A 307 3.18 -11.93 28.48
CA ALA A 307 4.48 -11.31 28.24
C ALA A 307 5.63 -12.26 28.67
N PRO A 308 6.83 -12.24 28.01
CA PRO A 308 7.23 -11.27 26.99
C PRO A 308 6.60 -11.58 25.63
N CYS A 309 6.04 -10.58 24.98
CA CYS A 309 5.40 -10.76 23.68
C CYS A 309 5.54 -9.51 22.78
N VAL A 310 5.23 -9.69 21.50
CA VAL A 310 5.12 -8.62 20.53
C VAL A 310 3.74 -8.66 19.89
N LEU A 311 3.04 -7.54 19.88
CA LEU A 311 1.81 -7.37 19.13
C LEU A 311 2.18 -6.77 17.76
N LEU A 312 1.89 -7.48 16.69
CA LEU A 312 2.15 -7.07 15.30
C LEU A 312 0.84 -6.74 14.61
N SER A 313 0.82 -5.66 13.84
CA SER A 313 -0.32 -5.34 12.98
C SER A 313 0.09 -4.53 11.77
N GLY A 314 -0.70 -4.66 10.71
CA GLY A 314 -0.63 -3.90 9.48
C GLY A 314 -1.96 -3.19 9.20
N GLY A 315 -2.15 -2.79 7.96
CA GLY A 315 -3.35 -2.11 7.48
C GLY A 315 -3.10 -0.66 7.10
N GLU A 316 -4.16 0.08 6.82
CA GLU A 316 -4.08 1.46 6.36
C GLU A 316 -5.03 2.35 7.16
N THR A 317 -4.49 3.16 8.07
CA THR A 317 -5.28 4.10 8.86
C THR A 317 -5.41 5.45 8.16
N THR A 318 -6.35 6.26 8.61
CA THR A 318 -6.60 7.62 8.14
C THR A 318 -6.26 8.65 9.21
N VAL A 319 -6.05 9.89 8.80
CA VAL A 319 -5.87 11.03 9.70
C VAL A 319 -6.86 12.13 9.35
N THR A 320 -7.72 12.48 10.29
CA THR A 320 -8.53 13.66 10.21
C THR A 320 -7.69 14.89 10.56
N LEU A 321 -7.39 15.73 9.58
CA LEU A 321 -6.61 16.94 9.80
C LEU A 321 -7.43 17.95 10.61
N ARG A 322 -6.93 18.32 11.79
CA ARG A 322 -7.53 19.29 12.74
C ARG A 322 -6.67 20.52 12.94
N GLY A 323 -5.38 20.38 12.69
CA GLY A 323 -4.37 21.43 12.80
C GLY A 323 -3.60 21.62 11.50
N ASN A 324 -2.46 22.26 11.63
CA ASN A 324 -1.54 22.56 10.52
C ASN A 324 -0.13 21.98 10.75
N GLY A 325 0.00 21.05 11.70
CA GLY A 325 1.24 20.33 11.97
C GLY A 325 1.65 19.40 10.85
N ARG A 326 2.84 18.81 10.98
CA ARG A 326 3.45 17.90 10.03
C ARG A 326 3.36 16.47 10.54
N GLY A 327 2.97 15.54 9.68
CA GLY A 327 2.94 14.12 10.03
C GLY A 327 2.13 13.29 9.07
N GLY A 328 2.16 11.99 9.31
CA GLY A 328 1.36 10.99 8.64
C GLY A 328 0.64 10.09 9.64
N ARG A 329 0.02 9.04 9.15
CA ARG A 329 -0.81 8.14 9.95
C ARG A 329 -0.03 7.32 10.98
N ASN A 330 1.22 6.96 10.67
CA ASN A 330 2.04 6.16 11.58
C ASN A 330 2.55 6.96 12.78
N VAL A 331 3.01 8.19 12.56
CA VAL A 331 3.42 9.06 13.66
C VAL A 331 2.21 9.56 14.48
N GLU A 332 1.04 9.76 13.86
CA GLU A 332 -0.21 10.07 14.56
C GLU A 332 -0.62 8.92 15.50
N PHE A 333 -0.59 7.68 14.98
CA PHE A 333 -0.84 6.46 15.76
C PHE A 333 0.11 6.36 16.95
N LEU A 334 1.43 6.49 16.71
CA LEU A 334 2.45 6.37 17.75
C LEU A 334 2.36 7.46 18.82
N LEU A 335 2.10 8.70 18.42
CA LEU A 335 1.95 9.80 19.37
C LEU A 335 0.72 9.59 20.27
N SER A 336 -0.39 9.13 19.69
CA SER A 336 -1.58 8.76 20.47
C SER A 336 -1.30 7.60 21.42
N LEU A 337 -0.61 6.56 20.95
CA LEU A 337 -0.17 5.42 21.76
C LEU A 337 0.72 5.88 22.93
N ALA A 338 1.74 6.72 22.67
CA ALA A 338 2.66 7.24 23.67
C ALA A 338 1.95 8.07 24.76
N VAL A 339 1.06 8.98 24.34
CA VAL A 339 0.25 9.80 25.25
C VAL A 339 -0.64 8.92 26.14
N ALA A 340 -1.27 7.90 25.55
CA ALA A 340 -2.15 7.00 26.30
C ALA A 340 -1.40 6.08 27.26
N LEU A 341 -0.21 5.59 26.90
CA LEU A 341 0.64 4.75 27.76
C LEU A 341 1.27 5.54 28.91
N ASP A 342 1.55 6.83 28.71
CA ASP A 342 2.15 7.78 29.66
C ASP A 342 3.35 7.17 30.43
N GLY A 343 4.28 6.60 29.66
CA GLY A 343 5.53 6.05 30.24
C GLY A 343 5.39 4.68 30.88
N LEU A 344 4.40 3.87 30.50
CA LEU A 344 4.24 2.50 31.01
C LEU A 344 5.54 1.70 30.84
N PRO A 345 6.18 1.23 31.92
CA PRO A 345 7.44 0.49 31.86
C PRO A 345 7.31 -0.80 31.03
N GLY A 346 8.40 -1.15 30.33
CA GLY A 346 8.49 -2.40 29.55
C GLY A 346 7.64 -2.42 28.30
N VAL A 347 7.10 -1.27 27.83
CA VAL A 347 6.35 -1.18 26.57
C VAL A 347 7.08 -0.26 25.61
N HIS A 348 7.45 -0.82 24.46
CA HIS A 348 8.15 -0.12 23.37
C HIS A 348 7.38 -0.36 22.06
N ALA A 349 7.39 0.59 21.13
CA ALA A 349 6.73 0.38 19.86
C ALA A 349 7.40 1.09 18.70
N ILE A 350 7.14 0.57 17.50
CA ILE A 350 7.44 1.18 16.21
C ILE A 350 6.17 1.19 15.36
N ALA A 351 6.00 2.22 14.56
CA ALA A 351 5.09 2.20 13.43
C ALA A 351 5.73 2.92 12.25
N GLY A 352 5.48 2.42 11.05
CA GLY A 352 6.01 3.02 9.84
C GLY A 352 5.34 2.49 8.58
N ASP A 353 5.31 3.33 7.54
CA ASP A 353 4.92 2.92 6.20
C ASP A 353 6.07 2.14 5.56
N THR A 354 5.77 0.96 5.01
CA THR A 354 6.77 0.10 4.38
C THR A 354 7.32 0.69 3.08
N ASP A 355 6.67 1.69 2.49
CA ASP A 355 7.20 2.42 1.32
C ASP A 355 8.24 3.48 1.66
N GLY A 356 8.43 3.77 2.96
CA GLY A 356 9.43 4.70 3.48
C GLY A 356 8.95 6.14 3.65
N VAL A 357 7.67 6.42 3.39
CA VAL A 357 7.10 7.78 3.40
C VAL A 357 5.79 7.80 4.19
N ASP A 358 5.81 8.33 5.40
CA ASP A 358 4.59 8.51 6.21
C ASP A 358 3.87 9.82 5.84
N GLY A 359 2.81 9.71 5.06
CA GLY A 359 2.09 10.84 4.51
C GLY A 359 2.85 11.55 3.38
N VAL A 360 3.42 12.72 3.65
CA VAL A 360 4.22 13.51 2.70
C VAL A 360 5.65 13.74 3.20
N GLU A 361 5.99 13.22 4.36
CA GLU A 361 7.25 13.45 5.05
C GLU A 361 8.33 12.43 4.66
N GLU A 362 9.60 12.83 4.74
CA GLU A 362 10.75 11.98 4.41
C GLU A 362 11.12 10.98 5.53
N ILE A 363 10.14 10.55 6.30
CA ILE A 363 10.28 9.54 7.35
C ILE A 363 9.31 8.39 7.08
N ALA A 364 9.74 7.18 7.36
CA ALA A 364 8.85 6.02 7.31
C ALA A 364 7.87 6.00 8.49
N GLY A 365 8.29 6.52 9.64
CA GLY A 365 7.53 6.52 10.88
C GLY A 365 8.41 6.89 12.08
N ALA A 366 8.16 6.28 13.24
CA ALA A 366 8.92 6.55 14.46
C ALA A 366 8.94 5.36 15.42
N CYS A 367 9.70 5.52 16.53
CA CYS A 367 9.71 4.61 17.68
C CYS A 367 9.29 5.33 18.96
N ILE A 368 8.72 4.59 19.90
CA ILE A 368 8.48 5.05 21.28
C ILE A 368 9.08 4.09 22.31
N ALA A 369 9.44 4.65 23.46
CA ALA A 369 9.94 3.95 24.63
C ALA A 369 9.27 4.51 25.91
N PRO A 370 9.40 3.87 27.07
CA PRO A 370 8.82 4.37 28.31
C PRO A 370 9.23 5.81 28.67
N ASP A 371 10.39 6.26 28.25
CA ASP A 371 10.90 7.60 28.52
C ASP A 371 10.46 8.68 27.52
N THR A 372 9.81 8.31 26.39
CA THR A 372 9.45 9.21 25.30
C THR A 372 8.70 10.45 25.78
N ILE A 373 7.66 10.29 26.61
CA ILE A 373 6.87 11.41 27.12
C ILE A 373 7.67 12.28 28.09
N ALA A 374 8.52 11.67 28.93
CA ALA A 374 9.38 12.40 29.88
C ALA A 374 10.42 13.24 29.11
N ARG A 375 11.08 12.66 28.09
CA ARG A 375 12.03 13.38 27.21
C ARG A 375 11.36 14.54 26.47
N ALA A 376 10.14 14.33 25.97
CA ALA A 376 9.38 15.38 25.28
C ALA A 376 9.11 16.58 26.22
N ARG A 377 8.63 16.30 27.44
CA ARG A 377 8.38 17.33 28.46
C ARG A 377 9.66 18.08 28.86
N ALA A 378 10.79 17.37 28.97
CA ALA A 378 12.08 17.97 29.25
C ALA A 378 12.56 18.94 28.16
N LEU A 379 12.16 18.70 26.89
CA LEU A 379 12.40 19.59 25.76
C LEU A 379 11.33 20.71 25.62
N GLY A 380 10.40 20.82 26.57
CA GLY A 380 9.32 21.79 26.52
C GLY A 380 8.21 21.46 25.51
N LEU A 381 8.18 20.26 24.99
CA LEU A 381 7.11 19.82 24.11
C LEU A 381 5.87 19.43 24.92
N HIS A 382 4.70 19.71 24.36
CA HIS A 382 3.40 19.34 24.91
C HIS A 382 2.78 18.22 24.07
N PRO A 383 2.98 16.92 24.42
CA PRO A 383 2.60 15.77 23.57
C PRO A 383 1.14 15.81 23.11
N ARG A 384 0.21 16.21 24.00
CA ARG A 384 -1.22 16.32 23.65
C ARG A 384 -1.48 17.42 22.64
N ALA A 385 -0.84 18.59 22.81
CA ALA A 385 -0.98 19.69 21.87
C ALA A 385 -0.40 19.34 20.48
N CYS A 386 0.74 18.63 20.43
CA CYS A 386 1.28 18.12 19.16
C CYS A 386 0.30 17.16 18.48
N LEU A 387 -0.31 16.23 19.21
CA LEU A 387 -1.34 15.32 18.68
C LEU A 387 -2.58 16.07 18.19
N ASP A 388 -3.07 17.06 18.95
CA ASP A 388 -4.25 17.84 18.57
C ASP A 388 -3.99 18.74 17.35
N ASN A 389 -2.73 19.08 17.08
CA ASN A 389 -2.28 19.83 15.90
C ASN A 389 -1.87 18.94 14.72
N ASN A 390 -1.97 17.59 14.80
CA ASN A 390 -1.45 16.63 13.82
C ASN A 390 0.06 16.79 13.55
N ASP A 391 0.87 17.12 14.58
CA ASP A 391 2.31 17.38 14.47
C ASP A 391 3.16 16.22 15.03
N GLY A 392 2.84 15.01 14.62
CA GLY A 392 3.60 13.81 14.99
C GLY A 392 5.03 13.83 14.44
N HIS A 393 5.24 14.33 13.23
CA HIS A 393 6.57 14.44 12.64
C HIS A 393 7.46 15.39 13.46
N GLY A 394 7.00 16.62 13.71
CA GLY A 394 7.76 17.59 14.51
C GLY A 394 8.10 17.05 15.91
N PHE A 395 7.15 16.36 16.53
CA PHE A 395 7.35 15.72 17.84
C PHE A 395 8.48 14.68 17.81
N PHE A 396 8.44 13.70 16.91
CA PHE A 396 9.43 12.62 16.86
C PHE A 396 10.78 13.09 16.30
N GLN A 397 10.79 14.07 15.41
CA GLN A 397 12.01 14.70 14.91
C GLN A 397 12.79 15.39 16.05
N ALA A 398 12.10 16.15 16.90
CA ALA A 398 12.71 16.83 18.03
C ALA A 398 13.31 15.84 19.06
N LEU A 399 12.73 14.64 19.20
CA LEU A 399 13.22 13.59 20.06
C LEU A 399 14.36 12.74 19.46
N GLY A 400 14.58 12.81 18.16
CA GLY A 400 15.49 11.92 17.43
C GLY A 400 14.98 10.48 17.34
N ASP A 401 13.67 10.28 17.41
CA ASP A 401 13.01 8.96 17.39
C ASP A 401 12.41 8.61 16.02
N ALA A 402 12.55 9.48 15.03
CA ALA A 402 12.10 9.22 13.66
C ALA A 402 12.83 8.02 13.04
N VAL A 403 12.09 7.23 12.26
CA VAL A 403 12.62 6.14 11.45
C VAL A 403 12.75 6.64 10.00
N ILE A 404 13.98 6.74 9.54
CA ILE A 404 14.31 7.23 8.19
C ILE A 404 14.87 6.08 7.39
N THR A 405 14.30 5.81 6.21
CA THR A 405 14.75 4.76 5.27
C THR A 405 15.06 5.33 3.88
N GLY A 406 14.50 6.48 3.53
CA GLY A 406 14.25 6.87 2.16
C GLY A 406 13.21 5.98 1.50
N PRO A 407 12.89 6.18 0.22
CA PRO A 407 11.99 5.33 -0.54
C PRO A 407 12.49 3.88 -0.55
N THR A 408 11.65 2.94 -0.08
CA THR A 408 12.02 1.52 0.01
C THR A 408 11.82 0.77 -1.30
N LEU A 409 11.15 1.40 -2.29
CA LEU A 409 10.84 0.84 -3.61
C LEU A 409 9.93 -0.40 -3.55
N THR A 410 9.25 -0.59 -2.43
CA THR A 410 8.17 -1.56 -2.25
C THR A 410 7.02 -0.92 -1.49
N ASN A 411 5.88 -1.61 -1.38
CA ASN A 411 4.77 -1.15 -0.54
C ASN A 411 3.88 -2.34 -0.17
N VAL A 412 3.85 -2.64 1.11
CA VAL A 412 2.93 -3.60 1.73
C VAL A 412 2.25 -2.97 2.95
N ASN A 413 1.92 -1.67 2.81
CA ASN A 413 1.15 -0.88 3.76
C ASN A 413 1.88 -0.57 5.08
N ASP A 414 1.14 -0.14 6.11
CA ASP A 414 1.70 0.17 7.43
C ASP A 414 2.17 -1.08 8.15
N PHE A 415 3.25 -0.91 8.90
CA PHE A 415 3.79 -1.88 9.85
C PHE A 415 3.76 -1.29 11.26
N ARG A 416 3.23 -2.05 12.22
CA ARG A 416 3.20 -1.67 13.63
C ARG A 416 3.65 -2.84 14.48
N ALA A 417 4.56 -2.59 15.43
CA ALA A 417 4.99 -3.58 16.42
C ALA A 417 5.02 -2.94 17.82
N ILE A 418 4.41 -3.61 18.80
CA ILE A 418 4.44 -3.23 20.22
C ILE A 418 5.09 -4.36 21.00
N VAL A 419 6.30 -4.12 21.49
CA VAL A 419 7.03 -5.03 22.37
C VAL A 419 6.58 -4.82 23.82
N ILE A 420 6.27 -5.91 24.51
CA ILE A 420 5.85 -5.90 25.90
C ILE A 420 6.74 -6.88 26.65
N ASP A 421 7.58 -6.36 27.54
CA ASP A 421 8.49 -7.16 28.36
C ASP A 421 7.73 -7.97 29.42
N GLY A 422 8.27 -9.14 29.76
CA GLY A 422 7.84 -9.86 30.93
C GLY A 422 8.12 -9.03 32.20
N HIS A 423 7.25 -9.12 33.19
CA HIS A 423 7.57 -8.56 34.51
C HIS A 423 8.87 -9.22 34.95
N ALA A 424 9.90 -8.44 35.25
CA ALA A 424 10.95 -8.90 36.14
C ALA A 424 10.22 -9.27 37.41
N ASN A 425 10.11 -10.57 37.74
CA ASN A 425 9.61 -11.00 39.04
C ASN A 425 10.45 -10.29 40.11
N GLY A 426 9.95 -9.16 40.56
CA GLY A 426 10.40 -8.55 41.80
C GLY A 426 9.97 -9.49 42.89
N GLY A 427 10.96 -10.20 43.44
CA GLY A 427 10.79 -11.01 44.62
C GLY A 427 10.37 -10.19 45.84
#